data_af1790eaae5825eb1ecddd4321be039b
#
_entry.id   af1790eaae5825eb1ecddd4321be039b
#
_cell.length_a   1.000
_cell.length_b   1.000
_cell.length_c   1.000
_cell.angle_alpha   90.00
_cell.angle_beta   90.00
_cell.angle_gamma   90.00
#
_symmetry.space_group_name_H-M   'P 1'
#
loop_
_entity.id
_entity.type
_entity.pdbx_description
1 polymer ?
#
loop_
_entity_poly.entity_id
_entity_poly.type
_entity_poly.pdbx_seq_one_letter_code
_entity_poly.pdbx_strand_id
1 'polypeptide(L)'
;MPVRALLPFALCLLAAGTLSSCGGGGDFSGKPSIPEGYKTFSTAGISFAHPADWQVDERTDADGAPAVDITPPDKAKTPYGLIRLSISPGAGDRFQSLADQRRIVIRDVNNAKIESDEPVEIPGSKQALSASTVTPPGRGTDPIEVRSNSLDVLRDNGDVVVFTAASPQRDGSKFDTQAVVETFRLGG
;
A
#
# COMPACT_ATOMS: atom_id res chain seq x y z
N MET A 1 -7.32 -11.37 -76.02
CA MET A 1 -8.22 -10.72 -75.06
C MET A 1 -7.86 -11.19 -73.69
N PRO A 2 -7.25 -10.36 -72.82
CA PRO A 2 -6.90 -10.79 -71.46
C PRO A 2 -7.98 -10.37 -70.46
N VAL A 3 -8.39 -11.35 -69.67
CA VAL A 3 -9.31 -11.18 -68.54
C VAL A 3 -8.58 -10.63 -67.36
N ARG A 4 -8.99 -9.46 -66.86
CA ARG A 4 -8.48 -8.84 -65.65
C ARG A 4 -9.15 -9.49 -64.43
N ALA A 5 -8.36 -10.15 -63.57
CA ALA A 5 -8.79 -10.62 -62.25
C ALA A 5 -8.66 -9.49 -61.22
N LEU A 6 -9.79 -9.13 -60.59
CA LEU A 6 -9.87 -8.22 -59.44
C LEU A 6 -9.59 -9.02 -58.16
N LEU A 7 -8.53 -8.65 -57.43
CA LEU A 7 -8.28 -9.11 -56.06
C LEU A 7 -9.09 -8.24 -55.07
N PRO A 8 -9.77 -8.80 -54.11
CA PRO A 8 -10.33 -8.03 -53.01
C PRO A 8 -9.27 -7.80 -51.93
N PHE A 9 -9.11 -6.55 -51.56
CA PHE A 9 -8.32 -6.11 -50.42
C PHE A 9 -9.04 -6.56 -49.13
N ALA A 10 -8.42 -7.49 -48.40
CA ALA A 10 -8.85 -7.85 -47.06
C ALA A 10 -8.30 -6.83 -46.04
N LEU A 11 -9.17 -6.05 -45.48
CA LEU A 11 -8.87 -5.08 -44.42
C LEU A 11 -8.71 -5.84 -43.09
N CYS A 12 -7.48 -6.11 -42.67
CA CYS A 12 -7.17 -6.62 -41.33
C CYS A 12 -7.38 -5.52 -40.30
N LEU A 13 -8.50 -5.55 -39.57
CA LEU A 13 -8.67 -4.79 -38.33
C LEU A 13 -7.72 -5.39 -37.27
N LEU A 14 -6.66 -4.65 -36.97
CA LEU A 14 -5.84 -4.88 -35.78
C LEU A 14 -6.65 -4.44 -34.55
N ALA A 15 -7.25 -5.38 -33.87
CA ALA A 15 -7.76 -5.20 -32.52
C ALA A 15 -6.54 -5.00 -31.60
N ALA A 16 -6.28 -3.75 -31.21
CA ALA A 16 -5.37 -3.44 -30.12
C ALA A 16 -5.99 -3.97 -28.81
N GLY A 17 -5.64 -5.21 -28.48
CA GLY A 17 -5.94 -5.77 -27.16
C GLY A 17 -5.10 -5.01 -26.14
N THR A 18 -5.75 -4.22 -25.30
CA THR A 18 -5.15 -3.71 -24.07
C THR A 18 -4.83 -4.91 -23.18
N LEU A 19 -3.55 -5.27 -23.11
CA LEU A 19 -3.04 -6.18 -22.10
C LEU A 19 -3.21 -5.45 -20.76
N SER A 20 -4.31 -5.73 -20.05
CA SER A 20 -4.42 -5.40 -18.63
C SER A 20 -3.33 -6.20 -17.93
N SER A 21 -2.24 -5.52 -17.60
CA SER A 21 -1.21 -6.04 -16.70
C SER A 21 -1.88 -6.28 -15.35
N CYS A 22 -2.14 -7.53 -15.01
CA CYS A 22 -2.43 -7.97 -13.65
C CYS A 22 -1.14 -7.93 -12.82
N GLY A 23 -0.53 -6.76 -12.69
CA GLY A 23 0.44 -6.45 -11.66
C GLY A 23 -0.33 -5.84 -10.50
N GLY A 24 -0.10 -6.32 -9.27
CA GLY A 24 -0.80 -5.88 -8.05
C GLY A 24 -0.48 -4.44 -7.60
N GLY A 25 -0.14 -3.55 -8.51
CA GLY A 25 0.03 -2.12 -8.25
C GLY A 25 -1.34 -1.43 -8.21
N GLY A 26 -1.76 -0.94 -7.04
CA GLY A 26 -3.00 -0.18 -6.88
C GLY A 26 -3.00 1.08 -7.77
N ASP A 27 -4.17 1.45 -8.29
CA ASP A 27 -4.36 2.72 -9.01
C ASP A 27 -4.55 3.86 -8.01
N PHE A 28 -3.51 4.68 -7.84
CA PHE A 28 -3.53 5.85 -6.96
C PHE A 28 -3.94 7.15 -7.69
N SER A 29 -4.24 7.11 -8.99
CA SER A 29 -4.54 8.31 -9.80
C SER A 29 -5.98 8.77 -9.69
N GLY A 30 -6.91 7.85 -9.42
CA GLY A 30 -8.34 8.10 -9.34
C GLY A 30 -8.83 8.54 -7.95
N LYS A 31 -10.13 8.87 -7.86
CA LYS A 31 -10.80 9.02 -6.57
C LYS A 31 -10.84 7.66 -5.87
N PRO A 32 -10.37 7.55 -4.59
CA PRO A 32 -10.37 6.28 -3.90
C PRO A 32 -11.79 5.74 -3.70
N SER A 33 -11.96 4.44 -3.91
CA SER A 33 -13.18 3.75 -3.49
C SER A 33 -13.07 3.45 -2.00
N ILE A 34 -13.87 4.12 -1.19
CA ILE A 34 -13.90 3.89 0.25
C ILE A 34 -14.76 2.66 0.54
N PRO A 35 -14.23 1.59 1.15
CA PRO A 35 -15.02 0.40 1.47
C PRO A 35 -16.17 0.72 2.43
N GLU A 36 -17.25 -0.06 2.36
CA GLU A 36 -18.36 0.07 3.30
C GLU A 36 -17.90 -0.14 4.76
N GLY A 37 -18.36 0.71 5.67
CA GLY A 37 -17.95 0.67 7.08
C GLY A 37 -16.62 1.34 7.37
N TYR A 38 -16.01 2.01 6.38
CA TYR A 38 -14.77 2.78 6.54
C TYR A 38 -15.06 4.29 6.54
N LYS A 39 -14.15 5.05 7.13
CA LYS A 39 -14.13 6.52 7.09
C LYS A 39 -12.75 7.01 6.65
N THR A 40 -12.69 8.23 6.11
CA THR A 40 -11.42 8.86 5.73
C THR A 40 -10.79 9.53 6.94
N PHE A 41 -9.50 9.29 7.13
CA PHE A 41 -8.62 10.04 8.01
C PHE A 41 -7.71 10.94 7.16
N SER A 42 -7.37 12.13 7.68
CA SER A 42 -6.48 13.06 6.98
C SER A 42 -5.58 13.77 7.97
N THR A 43 -4.29 13.81 7.68
CA THR A 43 -3.26 14.53 8.44
C THR A 43 -2.10 14.92 7.57
N ALA A 44 -1.47 16.06 7.81
CA ALA A 44 -0.26 16.54 7.12
C ALA A 44 -0.31 16.45 5.57
N GLY A 45 -1.48 16.68 4.97
CA GLY A 45 -1.67 16.55 3.52
C GLY A 45 -1.65 15.10 3.01
N ILE A 46 -1.96 14.13 3.86
CA ILE A 46 -2.13 12.73 3.53
C ILE A 46 -3.53 12.31 3.91
N SER A 47 -4.18 11.48 3.10
CA SER A 47 -5.48 10.90 3.43
C SER A 47 -5.53 9.42 3.06
N PHE A 48 -6.29 8.65 3.83
CA PHE A 48 -6.55 7.24 3.61
C PHE A 48 -7.81 6.79 4.36
N ALA A 49 -8.35 5.62 4.00
CA ALA A 49 -9.50 5.04 4.68
C ALA A 49 -9.09 4.07 5.79
N HIS A 50 -9.91 4.01 6.84
CA HIS A 50 -9.77 3.03 7.92
C HIS A 50 -11.14 2.59 8.43
N PRO A 51 -11.28 1.42 9.08
CA PRO A 51 -12.55 1.01 9.68
C PRO A 51 -13.10 2.07 10.64
N ALA A 52 -14.38 2.38 10.54
CA ALA A 52 -14.98 3.53 11.24
C ALA A 52 -14.95 3.40 12.77
N ASP A 53 -14.92 2.17 13.29
CA ASP A 53 -14.88 1.84 14.71
C ASP A 53 -13.45 1.74 15.28
N TRP A 54 -12.40 1.83 14.44
CA TRP A 54 -11.02 1.79 14.92
C TRP A 54 -10.61 3.10 15.58
N GLN A 55 -9.78 2.98 16.62
CA GLN A 55 -9.26 4.10 17.41
C GLN A 55 -8.04 4.71 16.73
N VAL A 56 -8.04 6.03 16.62
CA VAL A 56 -6.94 6.82 16.07
C VAL A 56 -6.11 7.37 17.24
N ASP A 57 -4.81 7.12 17.19
CA ASP A 57 -3.82 7.64 18.15
C ASP A 57 -2.76 8.43 17.35
N GLU A 58 -2.88 9.76 17.41
CA GLU A 58 -1.91 10.68 16.82
C GLU A 58 -0.81 10.98 17.84
N ARG A 59 0.42 10.77 17.48
CA ARG A 59 1.58 10.99 18.35
C ARG A 59 2.73 11.64 17.62
N THR A 60 3.70 12.03 18.38
CA THR A 60 5.00 12.49 17.87
C THR A 60 6.05 11.47 18.27
N ASP A 61 6.80 10.96 17.32
CA ASP A 61 7.91 10.04 17.58
C ASP A 61 9.06 10.76 18.31
N ALA A 62 10.02 10.00 18.82
CA ALA A 62 11.14 10.54 19.61
C ALA A 62 11.95 11.64 18.88
N ASP A 63 11.94 11.61 17.55
CA ASP A 63 12.61 12.59 16.69
C ASP A 63 11.75 13.83 16.39
N GLY A 64 10.59 13.96 17.02
CA GLY A 64 9.64 15.05 16.75
C GLY A 64 8.79 14.83 15.48
N ALA A 65 8.88 13.67 14.85
CA ALA A 65 8.17 13.36 13.62
C ALA A 65 6.71 12.95 13.89
N PRO A 66 5.75 13.42 13.08
CA PRO A 66 4.37 12.99 13.20
C PRO A 66 4.20 11.49 12.91
N ALA A 67 3.45 10.81 13.77
CA ALA A 67 3.07 9.42 13.58
C ALA A 67 1.60 9.19 13.97
N VAL A 68 0.95 8.26 13.31
CA VAL A 68 -0.45 7.89 13.58
C VAL A 68 -0.54 6.37 13.65
N ASP A 69 -1.11 5.87 14.72
CA ASP A 69 -1.50 4.48 14.86
C ASP A 69 -3.03 4.38 14.91
N ILE A 70 -3.62 3.53 14.06
CA ILE A 70 -5.05 3.25 14.06
C ILE A 70 -5.22 1.77 14.36
N THR A 71 -5.91 1.47 15.46
CA THR A 71 -6.03 0.12 16.00
C THR A 71 -7.47 -0.27 16.26
N PRO A 72 -7.82 -1.57 16.17
CA PRO A 72 -9.14 -2.05 16.49
C PRO A 72 -9.49 -1.78 17.98
N PRO A 73 -10.78 -1.56 18.30
CA PRO A 73 -11.23 -1.33 19.67
C PRO A 73 -11.03 -2.56 20.57
N ASP A 74 -11.08 -3.75 19.98
CA ASP A 74 -10.88 -5.02 20.70
C ASP A 74 -9.64 -5.74 20.16
N LYS A 75 -8.49 -5.44 20.77
CA LYS A 75 -7.21 -6.08 20.39
C LYS A 75 -7.18 -7.59 20.63
N ALA A 76 -8.05 -8.12 21.48
CA ALA A 76 -8.13 -9.56 21.71
C ALA A 76 -8.73 -10.28 20.50
N LYS A 77 -9.68 -9.64 19.79
CA LYS A 77 -10.27 -10.19 18.56
C LYS A 77 -9.40 -9.96 17.34
N THR A 78 -8.64 -8.87 17.32
CA THR A 78 -7.78 -8.50 16.18
C THR A 78 -6.40 -8.06 16.69
N PRO A 79 -5.61 -8.96 17.29
CA PRO A 79 -4.41 -8.61 18.06
C PRO A 79 -3.32 -7.91 17.26
N TYR A 80 -3.28 -8.09 15.95
CA TYR A 80 -2.27 -7.51 15.05
C TYR A 80 -2.87 -6.58 13.99
N GLY A 81 -4.18 -6.23 14.13
CA GLY A 81 -4.79 -5.23 13.27
C GLY A 81 -4.15 -3.86 13.54
N LEU A 82 -3.57 -3.24 12.53
CA LEU A 82 -2.88 -1.96 12.66
C LEU A 82 -2.88 -1.24 11.31
N ILE A 83 -3.17 0.05 11.35
CA ILE A 83 -2.75 0.98 10.32
C ILE A 83 -1.76 1.95 10.95
N ARG A 84 -0.60 2.12 10.33
CA ARG A 84 0.44 3.03 10.81
C ARG A 84 0.85 3.99 9.71
N LEU A 85 0.93 5.25 10.06
CA LEU A 85 1.54 6.31 9.26
C LEU A 85 2.69 6.91 10.04
N SER A 86 3.85 7.03 9.42
CA SER A 86 5.02 7.76 9.95
C SER A 86 5.53 8.71 8.90
N ILE A 87 5.92 9.92 9.30
CA ILE A 87 6.47 10.95 8.43
C ILE A 87 7.85 11.29 8.95
N SER A 88 8.87 11.21 8.10
CA SER A 88 10.24 11.63 8.39
C SER A 88 10.55 12.91 7.61
N PRO A 89 10.47 14.09 8.23
CA PRO A 89 10.67 15.36 7.54
C PRO A 89 12.09 15.49 6.98
N GLY A 90 12.20 15.96 5.74
CA GLY A 90 13.48 16.24 5.09
C GLY A 90 14.40 15.03 4.89
N ALA A 91 13.88 13.81 4.99
CA ALA A 91 14.67 12.57 4.88
C ALA A 91 14.87 12.08 3.43
N GLY A 92 14.54 12.90 2.45
CA GLY A 92 14.49 12.50 1.03
C GLY A 92 15.80 11.94 0.49
N ASP A 93 16.93 12.50 0.88
CA ASP A 93 18.27 12.01 0.46
C ASP A 93 18.55 10.58 0.98
N ARG A 94 17.82 10.13 1.99
CA ARG A 94 17.94 8.81 2.60
C ARG A 94 16.81 7.84 2.20
N PHE A 95 15.92 8.24 1.29
CA PHE A 95 14.74 7.44 0.93
C PHE A 95 15.09 5.99 0.62
N GLN A 96 16.03 5.78 -0.32
CA GLN A 96 16.44 4.43 -0.70
C GLN A 96 17.04 3.65 0.47
N SER A 97 17.91 4.28 1.25
CA SER A 97 18.52 3.66 2.43
C SER A 97 17.48 3.26 3.50
N LEU A 98 16.48 4.11 3.74
CA LEU A 98 15.40 3.81 4.67
C LEU A 98 14.54 2.65 4.18
N ALA A 99 14.20 2.63 2.89
CA ALA A 99 13.47 1.51 2.28
C ALA A 99 14.26 0.19 2.39
N ASP A 100 15.55 0.21 2.10
CA ASP A 100 16.40 -0.98 2.18
C ASP A 100 16.56 -1.48 3.63
N GLN A 101 16.76 -0.57 4.59
CA GLN A 101 16.79 -0.93 6.02
C GLN A 101 15.49 -1.57 6.47
N ARG A 102 14.34 -1.06 6.02
CA ARG A 102 13.04 -1.62 6.34
C ARG A 102 12.89 -3.03 5.79
N ARG A 103 13.34 -3.28 4.55
CA ARG A 103 13.34 -4.64 3.95
C ARG A 103 14.18 -5.63 4.76
N ILE A 104 15.35 -5.19 5.23
CA ILE A 104 16.22 -6.01 6.10
C ILE A 104 15.48 -6.36 7.40
N VAL A 105 14.85 -5.39 8.06
CA VAL A 105 14.09 -5.64 9.29
C VAL A 105 12.92 -6.59 9.03
N ILE A 106 12.16 -6.39 7.97
CA ILE A 106 11.04 -7.27 7.60
C ILE A 106 11.54 -8.70 7.42
N ARG A 107 12.58 -8.92 6.63
CA ARG A 107 13.09 -10.25 6.31
C ARG A 107 13.85 -10.89 7.46
N ASP A 108 14.82 -10.18 8.03
CA ASP A 108 15.84 -10.80 8.90
C ASP A 108 15.45 -10.73 10.39
N VAL A 109 14.69 -9.71 10.80
CA VAL A 109 14.24 -9.55 12.19
C VAL A 109 12.86 -10.19 12.39
N ASN A 110 11.92 -9.89 11.49
CA ASN A 110 10.54 -10.39 11.60
C ASN A 110 10.35 -11.75 10.94
N ASN A 111 11.38 -12.29 10.26
CA ASN A 111 11.31 -13.54 9.48
C ASN A 111 10.11 -13.53 8.49
N ALA A 112 9.77 -12.36 7.96
CA ALA A 112 8.67 -12.22 7.04
C ALA A 112 9.09 -12.49 5.60
N LYS A 113 8.18 -13.08 4.83
CA LYS A 113 8.31 -13.25 3.38
C LYS A 113 7.83 -11.98 2.70
N ILE A 114 8.66 -11.40 1.84
CA ILE A 114 8.23 -10.34 0.91
C ILE A 114 7.60 -11.04 -0.30
N GLU A 115 6.33 -10.79 -0.55
CA GLU A 115 5.59 -11.36 -1.69
C GLU A 115 5.66 -10.47 -2.92
N SER A 116 5.62 -9.14 -2.71
CA SER A 116 5.85 -8.14 -3.75
C SER A 116 6.61 -6.95 -3.17
N ASP A 117 7.40 -6.28 -4.00
CA ASP A 117 8.14 -5.06 -3.66
C ASP A 117 8.48 -4.35 -4.97
N GLU A 118 7.65 -3.39 -5.33
CA GLU A 118 7.68 -2.79 -6.66
C GLU A 118 7.45 -1.27 -6.62
N PRO A 119 8.02 -0.52 -7.56
CA PRO A 119 7.70 0.88 -7.75
C PRO A 119 6.22 1.07 -8.11
N VAL A 120 5.61 2.11 -7.55
CA VAL A 120 4.24 2.53 -7.88
C VAL A 120 4.20 4.03 -8.13
N GLU A 121 3.21 4.48 -8.91
CA GLU A 121 2.99 5.90 -9.16
C GLU A 121 1.92 6.44 -8.21
N ILE A 122 2.30 7.40 -7.37
CA ILE A 122 1.38 8.12 -6.48
C ILE A 122 1.43 9.60 -6.88
N PRO A 123 0.32 10.22 -7.31
CA PRO A 123 0.28 11.63 -7.63
C PRO A 123 0.77 12.51 -6.47
N GLY A 124 1.67 13.45 -6.76
CA GLY A 124 2.30 14.31 -5.74
C GLY A 124 3.50 13.68 -5.02
N SER A 125 4.00 12.55 -5.50
CA SER A 125 5.26 11.97 -5.03
C SER A 125 6.34 12.01 -6.10
N LYS A 126 7.61 12.14 -5.65
CA LYS A 126 8.80 11.95 -6.51
C LYS A 126 9.08 10.48 -6.77
N GLN A 127 8.81 9.65 -5.79
CA GLN A 127 9.03 8.21 -5.84
C GLN A 127 8.14 7.51 -4.82
N ALA A 128 7.65 6.34 -5.17
CA ALA A 128 6.95 5.48 -4.23
C ALA A 128 7.26 3.99 -4.50
N LEU A 129 7.26 3.21 -3.43
CA LEU A 129 7.43 1.77 -3.44
C LEU A 129 6.26 1.13 -2.69
N SER A 130 5.70 0.08 -3.25
CA SER A 130 4.67 -0.74 -2.61
C SER A 130 5.24 -2.10 -2.26
N ALA A 131 4.96 -2.59 -1.05
CA ALA A 131 5.36 -3.92 -0.66
C ALA A 131 4.22 -4.68 0.02
N SER A 132 4.11 -5.97 -0.30
CA SER A 132 3.25 -6.93 0.38
C SER A 132 4.13 -7.96 1.10
N THR A 133 3.81 -8.21 2.36
CA THR A 133 4.60 -9.12 3.19
C THR A 133 3.71 -10.04 4.01
N VAL A 134 4.22 -11.24 4.29
CA VAL A 134 3.60 -12.21 5.18
C VAL A 134 4.59 -12.56 6.27
N THR A 135 4.24 -12.23 7.50
CA THR A 135 4.99 -12.65 8.69
C THR A 135 4.41 -13.95 9.19
N PRO A 136 5.22 -15.03 9.23
CA PRO A 136 4.75 -16.33 9.72
C PRO A 136 4.43 -16.26 11.22
N PRO A 137 3.66 -17.23 11.75
CA PRO A 137 3.41 -17.36 13.16
C PRO A 137 4.71 -17.39 13.97
N GLY A 138 4.80 -16.56 15.01
CA GLY A 138 5.95 -16.56 15.92
C GLY A 138 6.05 -17.83 16.73
N ARG A 139 7.25 -18.10 17.31
CA ARG A 139 7.45 -19.16 18.31
C ARG A 139 6.85 -18.67 19.63
N GLY A 140 5.57 -18.90 19.85
CA GLY A 140 4.88 -18.45 21.07
C GLY A 140 3.44 -18.96 21.14
N THR A 141 2.73 -18.51 22.15
CA THR A 141 1.41 -19.00 22.55
C THR A 141 0.27 -18.66 21.58
N ASP A 142 0.51 -17.86 20.55
CA ASP A 142 -0.54 -17.45 19.61
C ASP A 142 0.01 -17.42 18.16
N PRO A 143 -0.02 -18.57 17.46
CA PRO A 143 0.55 -18.68 16.11
C PRO A 143 -0.37 -18.03 15.10
N ILE A 144 -0.23 -16.72 14.87
CA ILE A 144 -1.00 -15.99 13.87
C ILE A 144 -0.07 -15.49 12.78
N GLU A 145 -0.40 -15.87 11.55
CA GLU A 145 0.18 -15.23 10.37
C GLU A 145 -0.36 -13.82 10.21
N VAL A 146 0.51 -12.85 9.91
CA VAL A 146 0.14 -11.45 9.68
C VAL A 146 0.49 -11.06 8.27
N ARG A 147 -0.49 -10.62 7.50
CA ARG A 147 -0.28 -9.97 6.20
C ARG A 147 -0.16 -8.46 6.41
N SER A 148 0.81 -7.85 5.74
CA SER A 148 0.97 -6.40 5.73
C SER A 148 1.15 -5.89 4.30
N ASN A 149 0.46 -4.81 3.97
CA ASN A 149 0.69 -4.03 2.76
C ASN A 149 1.18 -2.64 3.17
N SER A 150 2.13 -2.12 2.43
CA SER A 150 2.79 -0.87 2.80
C SER A 150 3.23 -0.05 1.61
N LEU A 151 3.36 1.26 1.85
CA LEU A 151 3.92 2.24 0.92
C LEU A 151 5.09 2.96 1.58
N ASP A 152 6.19 3.09 0.85
CA ASP A 152 7.25 4.06 1.11
C ASP A 152 7.12 5.16 0.07
N VAL A 153 6.94 6.40 0.49
CA VAL A 153 6.65 7.52 -0.40
C VAL A 153 7.60 8.68 -0.14
N LEU A 154 8.34 9.09 -1.17
CA LEU A 154 9.11 10.32 -1.17
C LEU A 154 8.25 11.44 -1.75
N ARG A 155 7.85 12.40 -0.92
CA ARG A 155 7.06 13.55 -1.32
C ARG A 155 7.90 14.61 -2.05
N ASP A 156 7.24 15.50 -2.79
CA ASP A 156 7.90 16.62 -3.49
C ASP A 156 8.63 17.57 -2.56
N ASN A 157 8.17 17.75 -1.32
CA ASN A 157 8.82 18.58 -0.31
C ASN A 157 10.06 17.92 0.37
N GLY A 158 10.39 16.68 0.00
CA GLY A 158 11.51 15.93 0.56
C GLY A 158 11.19 15.12 1.81
N ASP A 159 9.96 15.08 2.26
CA ASP A 159 9.56 14.19 3.37
C ASP A 159 9.44 12.76 2.89
N VAL A 160 9.81 11.82 3.75
CA VAL A 160 9.57 10.39 3.55
C VAL A 160 8.40 9.96 4.40
N VAL A 161 7.41 9.35 3.76
CA VAL A 161 6.22 8.78 4.39
C VAL A 161 6.29 7.27 4.32
N VAL A 162 6.06 6.60 5.45
CA VAL A 162 5.85 5.17 5.53
C VAL A 162 4.42 4.92 5.98
N PHE A 163 3.65 4.26 5.13
CA PHE A 163 2.27 3.87 5.42
C PHE A 163 2.17 2.35 5.41
N THR A 164 1.56 1.75 6.44
CA THR A 164 1.44 0.30 6.57
C THR A 164 0.06 -0.06 7.09
N ALA A 165 -0.58 -1.03 6.46
CA ALA A 165 -1.77 -1.71 6.95
C ALA A 165 -1.43 -3.18 7.22
N ALA A 166 -1.70 -3.67 8.42
CA ALA A 166 -1.43 -5.03 8.84
C ALA A 166 -2.67 -5.71 9.40
N SER A 167 -2.86 -6.98 9.07
CA SER A 167 -4.01 -7.78 9.49
C SER A 167 -3.59 -9.22 9.83
N PRO A 168 -4.11 -9.80 10.92
CA PRO A 168 -3.97 -11.21 11.16
C PRO A 168 -4.73 -12.00 10.09
N GLN A 169 -4.11 -13.04 9.58
CA GLN A 169 -4.73 -13.98 8.64
C GLN A 169 -5.51 -15.03 9.44
N ARG A 170 -6.70 -14.66 9.90
CA ARG A 170 -7.65 -15.56 10.58
C ARG A 170 -8.92 -15.69 9.75
N ASP A 171 -9.56 -16.84 9.82
CA ASP A 171 -10.90 -17.02 9.25
C ASP A 171 -11.85 -15.94 9.77
N GLY A 172 -12.48 -15.20 8.83
CA GLY A 172 -13.42 -14.13 9.15
C GLY A 172 -12.82 -12.74 9.38
N SER A 173 -11.52 -12.53 9.20
CA SER A 173 -10.97 -11.17 9.16
C SER A 173 -11.56 -10.42 7.94
N LYS A 174 -12.31 -9.34 8.24
CA LYS A 174 -12.88 -8.46 7.19
C LYS A 174 -11.96 -7.28 6.86
N PHE A 175 -10.80 -7.20 7.49
CA PHE A 175 -9.87 -6.11 7.28
C PHE A 175 -8.97 -6.40 6.08
N ASP A 176 -9.28 -5.75 4.97
CA ASP A 176 -8.52 -5.83 3.73
C ASP A 176 -7.42 -4.76 3.73
N THR A 177 -6.19 -5.20 3.97
CA THR A 177 -5.00 -4.33 4.02
C THR A 177 -4.66 -3.72 2.67
N GLN A 178 -4.92 -4.43 1.58
CA GLN A 178 -4.70 -3.94 0.23
C GLN A 178 -5.70 -2.81 -0.10
N ALA A 179 -6.97 -3.03 0.16
CA ALA A 179 -8.01 -2.02 -0.05
C ALA A 179 -7.73 -0.74 0.74
N VAL A 180 -7.18 -0.84 1.96
CA VAL A 180 -6.76 0.33 2.75
C VAL A 180 -5.61 1.07 2.06
N VAL A 181 -4.57 0.37 1.64
CA VAL A 181 -3.41 0.97 0.96
C VAL A 181 -3.82 1.67 -0.33
N GLU A 182 -4.74 1.10 -1.10
CA GLU A 182 -5.27 1.71 -2.34
C GLU A 182 -6.05 3.00 -2.13
N THR A 183 -6.50 3.28 -0.90
CA THR A 183 -7.15 4.56 -0.56
C THR A 183 -6.17 5.68 -0.23
N PHE A 184 -4.88 5.39 -0.09
CA PHE A 184 -3.85 6.39 0.25
C PHE A 184 -3.76 7.47 -0.83
N ARG A 185 -3.76 8.73 -0.41
CA ARG A 185 -3.60 9.89 -1.30
C ARG A 185 -2.70 10.94 -0.64
N LEU A 186 -1.92 11.63 -1.47
CA LEU A 186 -1.27 12.88 -1.11
C LEU A 186 -2.20 14.04 -1.51
N GLY A 187 -2.48 14.91 -0.57
CA GLY A 187 -3.12 16.18 -0.84
C GLY A 187 -2.08 17.17 -1.38
N GLY A 188 -2.47 17.92 -2.41
CA GLY A 188 -1.68 19.05 -2.93
C GLY A 188 -1.74 20.24 -1.96
#